data_d9317835fdebcff5b85967e82c813822
#
_entry.id   d9317835fdebcff5b85967e82c813822
#
_cell.length_a   1.000
_cell.length_b   1.000
_cell.length_c   1.000
_cell.angle_alpha   90.00
_cell.angle_beta   90.00
_cell.angle_gamma   90.00
#
_symmetry.space_group_name_H-M   'P 1'
#
loop_
_entity.id
_entity.type
_entity.pdbx_description
1 polymer ?
#
loop_
_entity_poly.entity_id
_entity_poly.type
_entity_poly.pdbx_seq_one_letter_code
_entity_poly.pdbx_strand_id
1 'polypeptide(L)'
;EFRRVLFRSVAGTVGLMMAKILKVSSKNSLKAAIDLGIAMQLTNIARDVIEDGKRNRSYINSNFESIIKTLKLADSFYESSFKSIKEIPLNSRFGILVARRVYREIGNKILNKKNMDNYKNSGKIYVSNFGKINQTLLSVFDLIKLVFTKQSEHLRKDEHSIINEQINLNERI
;
A
#
# COMPACT_ATOMS: atom_id res chain seq x y z
N GLU A 1 -0.14 -19.69 4.90
CA GLU A 1 -1.04 -19.11 3.87
C GLU A 1 -2.22 -18.36 4.49
N PHE A 2 -2.95 -18.96 5.42
CA PHE A 2 -4.11 -18.34 6.10
C PHE A 2 -3.80 -16.98 6.76
N ARG A 3 -2.66 -16.82 7.44
CA ARG A 3 -2.23 -15.55 8.05
C ARG A 3 -1.96 -14.47 7.00
N ARG A 4 -1.41 -14.83 5.85
CA ARG A 4 -1.15 -13.88 4.74
C ARG A 4 -2.44 -13.35 4.15
N VAL A 5 -3.43 -14.23 3.96
CA VAL A 5 -4.76 -13.87 3.45
C VAL A 5 -5.46 -12.93 4.43
N LEU A 6 -5.49 -13.27 5.72
CA LEU A 6 -6.15 -12.46 6.75
C LEU A 6 -5.58 -11.03 6.83
N PHE A 7 -4.25 -10.89 6.74
CA PHE A 7 -3.61 -9.56 6.77
C PHE A 7 -3.94 -8.71 5.56
N ARG A 8 -3.97 -9.31 4.38
CA ARG A 8 -4.34 -8.60 3.16
C ARG A 8 -5.80 -8.17 3.19
N SER A 9 -6.68 -9.03 3.67
CA SER A 9 -8.11 -8.70 3.77
C SER A 9 -8.36 -7.58 4.78
N VAL A 10 -7.74 -7.59 5.97
CA VAL A 10 -7.88 -6.50 6.96
C VAL A 10 -7.41 -5.16 6.38
N ALA A 11 -6.22 -5.12 5.77
CA ALA A 11 -5.67 -3.88 5.21
C ALA A 11 -6.47 -3.38 3.99
N GLY A 12 -6.93 -4.29 3.14
CA GLY A 12 -7.81 -3.96 2.03
C GLY A 12 -9.16 -3.42 2.50
N THR A 13 -9.70 -3.98 3.58
CA THR A 13 -10.92 -3.48 4.22
C THR A 13 -10.76 -2.05 4.72
N VAL A 14 -9.63 -1.72 5.37
CA VAL A 14 -9.33 -0.33 5.80
C VAL A 14 -9.27 0.61 4.60
N GLY A 15 -8.59 0.21 3.51
CA GLY A 15 -8.56 0.98 2.27
C GLY A 15 -9.96 1.24 1.70
N LEU A 16 -10.80 0.21 1.67
CA LEU A 16 -12.19 0.32 1.23
C LEU A 16 -13.02 1.26 2.13
N MET A 17 -12.91 1.12 3.45
CA MET A 17 -13.60 1.99 4.41
C MET A 17 -13.22 3.46 4.22
N MET A 18 -11.92 3.74 4.07
CA MET A 18 -11.44 5.10 3.80
C MET A 18 -12.00 5.65 2.49
N ALA A 19 -12.05 4.86 1.42
CA ALA A 19 -12.64 5.27 0.16
C ALA A 19 -14.15 5.61 0.31
N LYS A 20 -14.90 4.80 1.06
CA LYS A 20 -16.31 5.06 1.36
C LYS A 20 -16.50 6.35 2.16
N ILE A 21 -15.70 6.59 3.21
CA ILE A 21 -15.70 7.85 3.99
C ILE A 21 -15.42 9.05 3.07
N LEU A 22 -14.51 8.91 2.11
CA LEU A 22 -14.19 9.93 1.11
C LEU A 22 -15.22 10.01 -0.03
N LYS A 23 -16.35 9.29 0.09
CA LYS A 23 -17.47 9.28 -0.87
C LYS A 23 -17.08 8.80 -2.27
N VAL A 24 -16.08 7.94 -2.37
CA VAL A 24 -15.72 7.26 -3.62
C VAL A 24 -16.76 6.16 -3.88
N SER A 25 -17.41 6.18 -5.05
CA SER A 25 -18.51 5.27 -5.40
C SER A 25 -18.19 4.31 -6.55
N SER A 26 -17.22 4.65 -7.38
CA SER A 26 -16.83 3.82 -8.53
C SER A 26 -16.26 2.47 -8.08
N LYS A 27 -16.77 1.38 -8.62
CA LYS A 27 -16.27 0.02 -8.33
C LYS A 27 -14.76 -0.13 -8.61
N ASN A 28 -14.26 0.52 -9.66
CA ASN A 28 -12.84 0.50 -9.98
C ASN A 28 -12.00 1.20 -8.92
N SER A 29 -12.48 2.33 -8.41
CA SER A 29 -11.75 3.08 -7.38
C SER A 29 -11.85 2.44 -6.01
N LEU A 30 -12.93 1.74 -5.70
CA LEU A 30 -13.03 0.92 -4.49
C LEU A 30 -12.03 -0.24 -4.52
N LYS A 31 -11.89 -0.96 -5.65
CA LYS A 31 -10.85 -2.00 -5.83
C LYS A 31 -9.45 -1.41 -5.69
N ALA A 32 -9.19 -0.24 -6.27
CA ALA A 32 -7.90 0.44 -6.17
C ALA A 32 -7.59 0.89 -4.73
N ALA A 33 -8.59 1.28 -3.95
CA ALA A 33 -8.42 1.60 -2.54
C ALA A 33 -8.05 0.36 -1.71
N ILE A 34 -8.64 -0.80 -2.02
CA ILE A 34 -8.24 -2.09 -1.47
C ILE A 34 -6.76 -2.36 -1.77
N ASP A 35 -6.36 -2.21 -3.04
CA ASP A 35 -4.97 -2.40 -3.47
C ASP A 35 -4.00 -1.49 -2.71
N LEU A 36 -4.34 -0.22 -2.55
CA LEU A 36 -3.50 0.73 -1.82
C LEU A 36 -3.32 0.33 -0.34
N GLY A 37 -4.40 -0.10 0.32
CA GLY A 37 -4.34 -0.61 1.68
C GLY A 37 -3.44 -1.84 1.79
N ILE A 38 -3.58 -2.79 0.87
CA ILE A 38 -2.73 -4.00 0.79
C ILE A 38 -1.26 -3.62 0.56
N ALA A 39 -0.97 -2.70 -0.35
CA ALA A 39 0.39 -2.24 -0.64
C ALA A 39 1.08 -1.66 0.60
N MET A 40 0.38 -0.78 1.34
CA MET A 40 0.89 -0.20 2.57
C MET A 40 1.15 -1.27 3.64
N GLN A 41 0.26 -2.24 3.78
CA GLN A 41 0.43 -3.32 4.75
C GLN A 41 1.58 -4.26 4.38
N LEU A 42 1.74 -4.61 3.12
CA LEU A 42 2.88 -5.40 2.68
C LEU A 42 4.21 -4.67 2.94
N THR A 43 4.22 -3.35 2.79
CA THR A 43 5.38 -2.53 3.14
C THR A 43 5.67 -2.57 4.65
N ASN A 44 4.63 -2.48 5.51
CA ASN A 44 4.77 -2.63 6.95
C ASN A 44 5.30 -4.03 7.32
N ILE A 45 4.75 -5.10 6.75
CA ILE A 45 5.21 -6.48 6.98
C ILE A 45 6.70 -6.62 6.62
N ALA A 46 7.11 -6.07 5.47
CA ALA A 46 8.52 -6.11 5.05
C ALA A 46 9.44 -5.27 5.94
N ARG A 47 8.93 -4.17 6.51
CA ARG A 47 9.68 -3.29 7.42
C ARG A 47 9.85 -3.87 8.81
N ASP A 48 8.83 -4.55 9.31
CA ASP A 48 8.72 -4.90 10.72
C ASP A 48 9.09 -6.37 11.01
N VAL A 49 9.71 -7.10 10.05
CA VAL A 49 10.07 -8.54 10.16
C VAL A 49 10.82 -8.85 11.45
N ILE A 50 11.75 -8.00 11.88
CA ILE A 50 12.57 -8.20 13.09
C ILE A 50 11.74 -7.90 14.34
N GLU A 51 10.96 -6.82 14.36
CA GLU A 51 10.11 -6.46 15.50
C GLU A 51 9.01 -7.50 15.72
N ASP A 52 8.38 -7.96 14.63
CA ASP A 52 7.33 -8.98 14.69
C ASP A 52 7.90 -10.32 15.15
N GLY A 53 9.10 -10.70 14.69
CA GLY A 53 9.80 -11.90 15.15
C GLY A 53 10.05 -11.89 16.66
N LYS A 54 10.46 -10.75 17.25
CA LYS A 54 10.62 -10.59 18.70
C LYS A 54 9.33 -10.74 19.49
N ARG A 55 8.17 -10.54 18.83
CA ARG A 55 6.82 -10.69 19.42
C ARG A 55 6.18 -12.03 19.08
N ASN A 56 6.98 -13.01 18.62
CA ASN A 56 6.52 -14.31 18.14
C ASN A 56 5.47 -14.21 17.00
N ARG A 57 5.56 -13.17 16.19
CA ARG A 57 4.72 -12.96 15.00
C ARG A 57 5.59 -13.15 13.76
N SER A 58 5.17 -13.99 12.84
CA SER A 58 5.86 -14.20 11.57
C SER A 58 4.84 -14.20 10.44
N TYR A 59 4.93 -13.20 9.57
CA TYR A 59 4.05 -13.06 8.40
C TYR A 59 4.72 -13.51 7.11
N ILE A 60 6.05 -13.38 7.07
CA ILE A 60 6.92 -13.84 5.98
C ILE A 60 8.17 -14.49 6.58
N ASN A 61 8.88 -15.27 5.78
CA ASN A 61 10.15 -15.85 6.23
C ASN A 61 11.16 -14.72 6.55
N SER A 62 11.90 -14.88 7.64
CA SER A 62 12.90 -13.90 8.11
C SER A 62 14.18 -13.96 7.28
N ASN A 63 14.08 -13.90 5.95
CA ASN A 63 15.19 -13.79 5.03
C ASN A 63 14.97 -12.63 4.04
N PHE A 64 16.06 -12.12 3.50
CA PHE A 64 16.01 -10.91 2.66
C PHE A 64 15.29 -11.15 1.32
N GLU A 65 15.32 -12.36 0.80
CA GLU A 65 14.60 -12.74 -0.42
C GLU A 65 13.09 -12.62 -0.24
N SER A 66 12.55 -13.08 0.89
CA SER A 66 11.12 -12.95 1.22
C SER A 66 10.71 -11.48 1.37
N ILE A 67 11.58 -10.64 1.96
CA ILE A 67 11.38 -9.19 2.06
C ILE A 67 11.30 -8.58 0.66
N ILE A 68 12.25 -8.91 -0.24
CA ILE A 68 12.24 -8.42 -1.63
C ILE A 68 10.96 -8.84 -2.36
N LYS A 69 10.57 -10.12 -2.27
CA LYS A 69 9.33 -10.63 -2.90
C LYS A 69 8.10 -9.87 -2.41
N THR A 70 8.03 -9.62 -1.10
CA THR A 70 6.92 -8.88 -0.48
C THR A 70 6.87 -7.43 -0.97
N LEU A 71 8.02 -6.75 -1.08
CA LEU A 71 8.08 -5.37 -1.58
C LEU A 71 7.78 -5.26 -3.07
N LYS A 72 8.22 -6.22 -3.90
CA LYS A 72 7.84 -6.29 -5.31
C LYS A 72 6.32 -6.45 -5.47
N LEU A 73 5.71 -7.29 -4.64
CA LEU A 73 4.27 -7.45 -4.63
C LEU A 73 3.58 -6.16 -4.17
N ALA A 74 4.07 -5.50 -3.11
CA ALA A 74 3.55 -4.20 -2.69
C ALA A 74 3.61 -3.16 -3.82
N ASP A 75 4.71 -3.14 -4.57
CA ASP A 75 4.90 -2.22 -5.67
C ASP A 75 3.87 -2.42 -6.78
N SER A 76 3.54 -3.66 -7.12
CA SER A 76 2.49 -3.97 -8.09
C SER A 76 1.11 -3.45 -7.65
N PHE A 77 0.82 -3.48 -6.35
CA PHE A 77 -0.41 -2.92 -5.79
C PHE A 77 -0.39 -1.38 -5.74
N TYR A 78 0.77 -0.76 -5.49
CA TYR A 78 0.91 0.70 -5.60
C TYR A 78 0.68 1.19 -7.02
N GLU A 79 1.18 0.47 -8.03
CA GLU A 79 0.97 0.83 -9.43
C GLU A 79 -0.49 0.67 -9.85
N SER A 80 -1.13 -0.46 -9.49
CA SER A 80 -2.53 -0.70 -9.84
C SER A 80 -3.48 0.34 -9.22
N SER A 81 -3.20 0.81 -8.01
CA SER A 81 -4.04 1.78 -7.30
C SER A 81 -3.91 3.21 -7.84
N PHE A 82 -2.82 3.56 -8.50
CA PHE A 82 -2.46 4.96 -8.79
C PHE A 82 -3.53 5.71 -9.59
N LYS A 83 -3.98 5.17 -10.71
CA LYS A 83 -4.89 5.86 -11.63
C LYS A 83 -6.23 6.24 -10.99
N SER A 84 -6.73 5.39 -10.11
CA SER A 84 -8.03 5.57 -9.47
C SER A 84 -8.01 6.59 -8.33
N ILE A 85 -6.82 7.03 -7.87
CA ILE A 85 -6.70 8.13 -6.91
C ILE A 85 -7.33 9.42 -7.48
N LYS A 86 -7.47 9.52 -8.81
CA LYS A 86 -8.15 10.64 -9.49
C LYS A 86 -9.60 10.83 -9.03
N GLU A 87 -10.29 9.78 -8.58
CA GLU A 87 -11.68 9.85 -8.13
C GLU A 87 -11.84 10.33 -6.69
N ILE A 88 -10.75 10.37 -5.92
CA ILE A 88 -10.77 10.92 -4.55
C ILE A 88 -11.00 12.44 -4.64
N PRO A 89 -11.83 13.03 -3.76
CA PRO A 89 -12.00 14.48 -3.69
C PRO A 89 -10.66 15.22 -3.61
N LEU A 90 -10.55 16.35 -4.31
CA LEU A 90 -9.29 17.05 -4.54
C LEU A 90 -8.55 17.40 -3.23
N ASN A 91 -9.28 17.83 -2.22
CA ASN A 91 -8.76 18.17 -0.89
C ASN A 91 -8.09 16.99 -0.16
N SER A 92 -8.54 15.77 -0.41
CA SER A 92 -7.96 14.54 0.21
C SER A 92 -6.96 13.84 -0.71
N ARG A 93 -7.06 14.04 -2.03
CA ARG A 93 -6.25 13.37 -3.06
C ARG A 93 -4.76 13.58 -2.84
N PHE A 94 -4.35 14.81 -2.56
CA PHE A 94 -2.95 15.14 -2.34
C PHE A 94 -2.38 14.39 -1.13
N GLY A 95 -3.10 14.34 -0.01
CA GLY A 95 -2.67 13.59 1.17
C GLY A 95 -2.50 12.08 0.90
N ILE A 96 -3.39 11.50 0.09
CA ILE A 96 -3.28 10.08 -0.31
C ILE A 96 -2.05 9.84 -1.22
N LEU A 97 -1.76 10.76 -2.15
CA LEU A 97 -0.55 10.68 -2.97
C LEU A 97 0.73 10.77 -2.14
N VAL A 98 0.77 11.70 -1.17
CA VAL A 98 1.90 11.83 -0.24
C VAL A 98 2.07 10.54 0.57
N ALA A 99 1.00 10.02 1.16
CA ALA A 99 1.04 8.77 1.91
C ALA A 99 1.55 7.61 1.05
N ARG A 100 1.02 7.44 -0.17
CA ARG A 100 1.48 6.42 -1.13
C ARG A 100 2.98 6.52 -1.38
N ARG A 101 3.50 7.73 -1.64
CA ARG A 101 4.93 7.95 -1.91
C ARG A 101 5.80 7.67 -0.69
N VAL A 102 5.41 8.16 0.48
CA VAL A 102 6.17 7.95 1.72
C VAL A 102 6.27 6.46 2.05
N TYR A 103 5.17 5.71 1.94
CA TYR A 103 5.20 4.26 2.17
C TYR A 103 6.05 3.52 1.14
N ARG A 104 5.93 3.86 -0.13
CA ARG A 104 6.75 3.29 -1.20
C ARG A 104 8.24 3.57 -0.99
N GLU A 105 8.59 4.76 -0.49
CA GLU A 105 9.95 5.15 -0.16
C GLU A 105 10.53 4.33 1.02
N ILE A 106 9.70 3.92 1.99
CA ILE A 106 10.13 2.94 3.02
C ILE A 106 10.61 1.65 2.34
N GLY A 107 9.83 1.14 1.37
CA GLY A 107 10.20 -0.04 0.59
C GLY A 107 11.54 0.12 -0.12
N ASN A 108 11.77 1.26 -0.81
CA ASN A 108 13.03 1.57 -1.48
C ASN A 108 14.21 1.58 -0.50
N LYS A 109 14.03 2.18 0.67
CA LYS A 109 15.08 2.22 1.71
C LYS A 109 15.41 0.82 2.23
N ILE A 110 14.43 -0.09 2.33
CA ILE A 110 14.65 -1.48 2.71
C ILE A 110 15.45 -2.19 1.61
N LEU A 111 15.04 -2.07 0.35
CA LEU A 111 15.74 -2.69 -0.79
C LEU A 111 17.21 -2.24 -0.90
N ASN A 112 17.48 -0.97 -0.59
CA ASN A 112 18.83 -0.41 -0.59
C ASN A 112 19.76 -1.01 0.48
N LYS A 113 19.25 -1.80 1.44
CA LYS A 113 20.09 -2.53 2.42
C LYS A 113 20.83 -3.70 1.80
N LYS A 114 20.38 -4.22 0.67
CA LYS A 114 21.00 -5.24 -0.17
C LYS A 114 21.09 -6.65 0.44
N ASN A 115 21.17 -6.78 1.77
CA ASN A 115 21.22 -8.04 2.47
C ASN A 115 20.57 -7.98 3.84
N MET A 116 20.39 -9.17 4.47
CA MET A 116 19.70 -9.31 5.76
C MET A 116 20.47 -8.71 6.93
N ASP A 117 21.80 -8.73 6.90
CA ASP A 117 22.60 -8.22 8.01
C ASP A 117 22.54 -6.69 8.06
N ASN A 118 22.67 -6.02 6.92
CA ASN A 118 22.48 -4.57 6.83
C ASN A 118 21.07 -4.14 7.21
N TYR A 119 20.06 -4.96 6.84
CA TYR A 119 18.67 -4.71 7.25
C TYR A 119 18.50 -4.82 8.76
N LYS A 120 19.02 -5.88 9.41
CA LYS A 120 18.97 -6.07 10.86
C LYS A 120 19.67 -4.95 11.61
N ASN A 121 20.86 -4.56 11.17
CA ASN A 121 21.71 -3.56 11.81
C ASN A 121 21.19 -2.12 11.66
N SER A 122 20.27 -1.86 10.71
CA SER A 122 19.75 -0.52 10.48
C SER A 122 18.63 -0.10 11.45
N GLY A 123 18.18 -0.98 12.33
CA GLY A 123 17.03 -0.72 13.18
C GLY A 123 15.75 -0.50 12.39
N LYS A 124 14.79 0.20 12.98
CA LYS A 124 13.52 0.47 12.30
C LYS A 124 13.68 1.47 11.15
N ILE A 125 13.33 1.07 9.96
CA ILE A 125 13.47 1.88 8.75
C ILE A 125 12.26 2.79 8.58
N TYR A 126 12.51 4.09 8.44
CA TYR A 126 11.51 5.11 8.20
C TYR A 126 12.02 6.22 7.26
N VAL A 127 11.12 7.02 6.75
CA VAL A 127 11.46 8.20 5.94
C VAL A 127 11.70 9.37 6.89
N SER A 128 12.88 9.98 6.81
CA SER A 128 13.25 11.18 7.59
C SER A 128 12.32 12.36 7.25
N ASN A 129 12.29 13.40 8.09
CA ASN A 129 11.48 14.59 7.85
C ASN A 129 11.84 15.26 6.52
N PHE A 130 13.13 15.36 6.20
CA PHE A 130 13.59 15.86 4.91
C PHE A 130 13.10 14.97 3.74
N GLY A 131 13.20 13.65 3.92
CA GLY A 131 12.67 12.70 2.94
C GLY A 131 11.15 12.82 2.74
N LYS A 132 10.38 13.06 3.81
CA LYS A 132 8.93 13.32 3.72
C LYS A 132 8.63 14.59 2.93
N ILE A 133 9.37 15.68 3.19
CA ILE A 133 9.24 16.93 2.43
C ILE A 133 9.51 16.67 0.95
N ASN A 134 10.59 15.96 0.62
CA ASN A 134 10.90 15.61 -0.77
C ASN A 134 9.77 14.78 -1.41
N GLN A 135 9.25 13.75 -0.73
CA GLN A 135 8.13 12.96 -1.25
C GLN A 135 6.85 13.80 -1.40
N THR A 136 6.63 14.79 -0.51
CA THR A 136 5.51 15.72 -0.61
C THR A 136 5.63 16.60 -1.87
N LEU A 137 6.81 17.15 -2.15
CA LEU A 137 7.07 17.92 -3.37
C LEU A 137 6.88 17.07 -4.63
N LEU A 138 7.41 15.85 -4.63
CA LEU A 138 7.23 14.91 -5.74
C LEU A 138 5.77 14.50 -5.94
N SER A 139 4.93 14.55 -4.91
CA SER A 139 3.49 14.25 -5.02
C SER A 139 2.73 15.29 -5.83
N VAL A 140 3.27 16.52 -5.97
CA VAL A 140 2.73 17.53 -6.88
C VAL A 140 2.81 17.07 -8.33
N PHE A 141 3.93 16.45 -8.71
CA PHE A 141 4.08 15.87 -10.07
C PHE A 141 3.12 14.69 -10.28
N ASP A 142 2.89 13.86 -9.27
CA ASP A 142 1.88 12.80 -9.36
C ASP A 142 0.47 13.38 -9.54
N LEU A 143 0.14 14.47 -8.84
CA LEU A 143 -1.13 15.15 -8.99
C LEU A 143 -1.33 15.65 -10.43
N ILE A 144 -0.31 16.29 -11.01
CA ILE A 144 -0.32 16.72 -12.41
C ILE A 144 -0.46 15.52 -13.35
N LYS A 145 0.33 14.47 -13.13
CA LYS A 145 0.27 13.25 -13.93
C LYS A 145 -1.13 12.62 -13.93
N LEU A 146 -1.83 12.63 -12.79
CA LEU A 146 -3.19 12.11 -12.70
C LEU A 146 -4.19 12.88 -13.56
N VAL A 147 -4.01 14.20 -13.76
CA VAL A 147 -4.89 14.99 -14.64
C VAL A 147 -4.88 14.44 -16.06
N PHE A 148 -3.69 14.11 -16.57
CA PHE A 148 -3.50 13.59 -17.93
C PHE A 148 -3.69 12.08 -18.06
N THR A 149 -3.86 11.35 -16.95
CA THR A 149 -4.02 9.91 -17.00
C THR A 149 -5.46 9.54 -17.36
N LYS A 150 -5.64 8.74 -18.42
CA LYS A 150 -6.94 8.17 -18.77
C LYS A 150 -7.31 7.10 -17.74
N GLN A 151 -8.58 7.13 -17.33
CA GLN A 151 -9.14 6.08 -16.49
C GLN A 151 -9.17 4.77 -17.28
N SER A 152 -8.67 3.70 -16.68
CA SER A 152 -8.74 2.36 -17.24
C SER A 152 -9.48 1.45 -16.28
N GLU A 153 -10.10 0.41 -16.82
CA GLU A 153 -10.71 -0.62 -16.00
C GLU A 153 -9.68 -1.20 -15.02
N HIS A 154 -10.09 -1.37 -13.77
CA HIS A 154 -9.23 -1.93 -12.74
C HIS A 154 -9.31 -3.46 -12.80
N LEU A 155 -8.19 -4.12 -13.03
CA LEU A 155 -8.13 -5.57 -13.12
C LEU A 155 -8.57 -6.22 -11.80
N ARG A 156 -9.40 -7.27 -11.90
CA ARG A 156 -9.80 -8.07 -10.76
C ARG A 156 -8.61 -8.88 -10.25
N LYS A 157 -8.48 -8.96 -8.93
CA LYS A 157 -7.48 -9.77 -8.22
C LYS A 157 -8.18 -10.66 -7.19
N ASP A 158 -7.53 -11.73 -6.79
CA ASP A 158 -8.07 -12.67 -5.80
C ASP A 158 -8.40 -11.98 -4.47
N GLU A 159 -7.57 -11.03 -4.06
CA GLU A 159 -7.79 -10.22 -2.86
C GLU A 159 -9.10 -9.45 -2.88
N HIS A 160 -9.54 -8.99 -4.06
CA HIS A 160 -10.84 -8.31 -4.19
C HIS A 160 -12.01 -9.24 -3.97
N SER A 161 -11.89 -10.51 -4.36
CA SER A 161 -12.94 -11.52 -4.15
C SER A 161 -13.12 -11.83 -2.68
N ILE A 162 -12.03 -12.06 -1.97
CA ILE A 162 -12.04 -12.36 -0.52
C ILE A 162 -12.69 -11.23 0.27
N ILE A 163 -12.39 -9.97 -0.07
CA ILE A 163 -12.96 -8.80 0.62
C ILE A 163 -14.44 -8.64 0.27
N ASN A 164 -14.83 -8.93 -0.97
CA ASN A 164 -16.22 -8.83 -1.39
C ASN A 164 -17.12 -9.90 -0.74
N GLU A 165 -16.57 -11.06 -0.38
CA GLU A 165 -17.27 -12.10 0.39
C GLU A 165 -17.51 -11.67 1.85
N GLN A 166 -16.60 -10.86 2.41
CA GLN A 166 -16.70 -10.38 3.79
C GLN A 166 -17.48 -9.07 3.92
N ILE A 167 -17.45 -8.23 2.90
CA ILE A 167 -18.12 -6.93 2.84
C ILE A 167 -18.84 -6.80 1.52
N ASN A 168 -20.16 -6.69 1.54
CA ASN A 168 -20.92 -6.45 0.33
C ASN A 168 -20.56 -5.09 -0.26
N LEU A 169 -19.74 -5.09 -1.31
CA LEU A 169 -19.32 -3.87 -2.02
C LEU A 169 -20.48 -3.13 -2.71
N ASN A 170 -21.67 -3.76 -2.79
CA ASN A 170 -22.86 -3.19 -3.39
C ASN A 170 -23.78 -2.52 -2.37
N GLU A 171 -23.59 -2.76 -1.06
CA GLU A 171 -24.35 -2.10 -0.02
C GLU A 171 -23.85 -0.66 0.18
N ARG A 172 -24.80 0.27 0.21
CA ARG A 172 -24.54 1.65 0.62
C ARG A 172 -24.44 1.65 2.15
N ILE A 173 -23.29 2.05 2.69
CA ILE A 173 -23.16 2.43 4.10
C ILE A 173 -23.69 3.85 4.24
#